data_845dc1b82e7f44bdc14424297cdc96bd
#
_entry.id   845dc1b82e7f44bdc14424297cdc96bd
#
_cell.length_a   1.000
_cell.length_b   1.000
_cell.length_c   1.000
_cell.angle_alpha   90.00
_cell.angle_beta   90.00
_cell.angle_gamma   90.00
#
_symmetry.space_group_name_H-M   'P 1'
#
loop_
_entity.id
_entity.type
_entity.pdbx_description
1 polymer ?
#
loop_
_entity_poly.entity_id
_entity_poly.type
_entity_poly.pdbx_seq_one_letter_code
_entity_poly.pdbx_strand_id
1 'polypeptide(L)'
;MKPPTLRRSLRAAVLAFATLAMTAALAAPAGAAETGLNVAGFFATPAQNAKLESLVSELHPGWVRVFLNWDQVEPAAGSYDQGQLADYHTFFAALPAGTKVDIDVVGSPAWANGGSSNTATPPTSDQSFAAFMNYLANSFGTSVTAYEIWNEPDDPSWWSGTAEQYASLLKAAYGAVKAANPDALVILGGLTANDSPYLQQLYGDGASGSFDAVGDHTDDACSTTSPYAFAFDPGTENINRWSFLGVSTIHAVMAANGDGAKPIYITEFGWSTTTTTCDSGASSGKKVGGVPEKTQALYLQQSYHCLAQPTYSYVAAAMWFNMVDFAPANNIYDRYGLLSTTLTPKPSFAAFAREAAGDPLTGTCGNFAGPKLHLNDPVNGEHYSGRLMLSVTATVNGKAPGDKISQITLQDDGKSILNFNRIDAHYANGRLSGQINWEGARSLAPGPHVISAVAINANGVKSTVSVTVIHVAKPHH
;
A
#
# COMPACT_ATOMS: atom_id res chain seq x y z
N MET A 1 12.76 4.33 90.70
CA MET A 1 12.18 3.37 89.78
C MET A 1 11.59 4.10 88.58
N LYS A 2 12.21 4.04 87.45
CA LYS A 2 11.71 4.63 86.19
C LYS A 2 11.18 3.51 85.25
N PRO A 3 10.07 3.67 84.56
CA PRO A 3 9.57 2.67 83.61
C PRO A 3 10.32 2.69 82.30
N PRO A 4 10.30 1.57 81.52
CA PRO A 4 11.06 1.45 80.28
C PRO A 4 10.30 2.06 79.11
N THR A 5 11.04 2.74 78.23
CA THR A 5 10.57 3.33 76.97
C THR A 5 10.42 2.26 75.88
N LEU A 6 9.20 2.12 75.34
CA LEU A 6 8.89 1.31 74.18
C LEU A 6 9.42 2.01 72.92
N ARG A 7 10.37 1.41 72.19
CA ARG A 7 10.76 1.79 70.84
C ARG A 7 9.80 1.17 69.84
N ARG A 8 9.00 1.97 69.16
CA ARG A 8 8.26 1.57 67.96
C ARG A 8 9.17 1.59 66.76
N SER A 9 9.42 0.43 66.17
CA SER A 9 10.08 0.28 64.89
C SER A 9 9.04 0.53 63.78
N LEU A 10 9.17 1.65 63.06
CA LEU A 10 8.49 1.85 61.78
C LEU A 10 9.16 0.96 60.71
N ARG A 11 8.43 -0.01 60.21
CA ARG A 11 8.78 -0.68 58.94
C ARG A 11 8.19 0.16 57.80
N ALA A 12 9.05 0.82 57.08
CA ALA A 12 8.68 1.47 55.82
C ALA A 12 8.45 0.36 54.77
N ALA A 13 7.23 0.20 54.31
CA ALA A 13 6.90 -0.59 53.13
C ALA A 13 7.21 0.27 51.89
N VAL A 14 8.25 -0.14 51.15
CA VAL A 14 8.53 0.44 49.83
C VAL A 14 7.59 -0.24 48.83
N LEU A 15 6.54 0.45 48.43
CA LEU A 15 5.74 0.08 47.25
C LEU A 15 6.56 0.44 46.01
N ALA A 16 7.07 -0.57 45.33
CA ALA A 16 7.61 -0.41 43.96
C ALA A 16 6.43 -0.27 43.02
N PHE A 17 6.17 0.95 42.53
CA PHE A 17 5.33 1.19 41.36
C PHE A 17 6.12 0.79 40.11
N ALA A 18 5.82 -0.38 39.55
CA ALA A 18 6.23 -0.72 38.22
C ALA A 18 5.41 0.16 37.27
N THR A 19 6.00 1.25 36.79
CA THR A 19 5.46 2.02 35.65
C THR A 19 5.64 1.19 34.40
N LEU A 20 4.55 0.56 33.95
CA LEU A 20 4.45 -0.03 32.63
C LEU A 20 4.46 1.16 31.64
N ALA A 21 5.61 1.41 31.04
CA ALA A 21 5.72 2.33 29.92
C ALA A 21 5.00 1.67 28.73
N MET A 22 3.72 1.95 28.56
CA MET A 22 3.05 1.79 27.28
C MET A 22 3.75 2.76 26.31
N THR A 23 4.66 2.25 25.52
CA THR A 23 5.08 2.93 24.29
C THR A 23 3.85 2.97 23.39
N ALA A 24 3.11 4.06 23.44
CA ALA A 24 2.18 4.40 22.39
C ALA A 24 3.01 4.50 21.12
N ALA A 25 2.88 3.52 20.24
CA ALA A 25 3.33 3.67 18.87
C ALA A 25 2.64 4.94 18.34
N LEU A 26 3.39 6.00 18.19
CA LEU A 26 2.92 7.20 17.51
C LEU A 26 2.61 6.74 16.08
N ALA A 27 1.31 6.57 15.80
CA ALA A 27 0.86 6.48 14.42
C ALA A 27 1.44 7.71 13.71
N ALA A 28 2.26 7.49 12.70
CA ALA A 28 2.76 8.55 11.86
C ALA A 28 1.53 9.36 11.37
N PRO A 29 1.60 10.69 11.31
CA PRO A 29 0.53 11.47 10.73
C PRO A 29 0.28 10.94 9.32
N ALA A 30 -0.98 10.78 8.94
CA ALA A 30 -1.38 10.34 7.61
C ALA A 30 -0.79 11.32 6.58
N GLY A 31 0.40 11.01 6.08
CA GLY A 31 1.12 11.71 5.03
C GLY A 31 0.91 10.99 3.70
N ALA A 32 1.24 11.67 2.61
CA ALA A 32 1.37 11.01 1.32
C ALA A 32 2.41 9.88 1.41
N ALA A 33 2.24 8.81 0.59
CA ALA A 33 3.24 7.76 0.49
C ALA A 33 4.62 8.34 0.13
N GLU A 34 5.65 7.93 0.86
CA GLU A 34 7.01 8.37 0.57
C GLU A 34 7.48 7.84 -0.80
N THR A 35 8.27 8.63 -1.50
CA THR A 35 8.84 8.22 -2.78
C THR A 35 9.94 7.19 -2.57
N GLY A 36 9.95 6.14 -3.37
CA GLY A 36 10.98 5.11 -3.35
C GLY A 36 11.42 4.69 -4.73
N LEU A 37 12.56 4.02 -4.80
CA LEU A 37 13.22 3.64 -6.03
C LEU A 37 13.85 2.26 -5.91
N ASN A 38 13.55 1.36 -6.85
CA ASN A 38 14.26 0.10 -7.00
C ASN A 38 15.59 0.32 -7.72
N VAL A 39 16.68 -0.21 -7.15
CA VAL A 39 17.99 -0.31 -7.77
C VAL A 39 18.34 -1.79 -7.87
N ALA A 40 18.03 -2.38 -9.01
CA ALA A 40 18.05 -3.84 -9.22
C ALA A 40 19.45 -4.44 -9.40
N GLY A 41 20.49 -3.74 -9.00
CA GLY A 41 21.85 -4.26 -9.02
C GLY A 41 22.90 -3.21 -9.37
N PHE A 42 24.15 -3.66 -9.30
CA PHE A 42 25.32 -2.85 -9.59
C PHE A 42 25.92 -3.21 -10.94
N PHE A 43 26.58 -2.24 -11.58
CA PHE A 43 27.32 -2.48 -12.81
C PHE A 43 28.66 -3.15 -12.52
N ALA A 44 29.21 -3.81 -13.56
CA ALA A 44 30.51 -4.48 -13.47
C ALA A 44 31.70 -3.51 -13.31
N THR A 45 31.50 -2.20 -13.57
CA THR A 45 32.61 -1.23 -13.50
C THR A 45 32.35 -0.19 -12.42
N PRO A 46 33.39 0.15 -11.61
CA PRO A 46 33.27 1.19 -10.56
C PRO A 46 32.80 2.55 -11.11
N ALA A 47 33.19 2.92 -12.33
CA ALA A 47 32.81 4.19 -12.93
C ALA A 47 31.30 4.26 -13.24
N GLN A 48 30.69 3.15 -13.65
CA GLN A 48 29.24 3.08 -13.86
C GLN A 48 28.48 3.11 -12.54
N ASN A 49 29.00 2.42 -11.52
CA ASN A 49 28.42 2.46 -10.18
C ASN A 49 28.46 3.87 -9.59
N ALA A 50 29.59 4.56 -9.65
CA ALA A 50 29.70 5.94 -9.19
C ALA A 50 28.75 6.90 -9.95
N LYS A 51 28.53 6.67 -11.25
CA LYS A 51 27.54 7.45 -12.00
C LYS A 51 26.10 7.12 -11.56
N LEU A 52 25.77 5.85 -11.33
CA LEU A 52 24.48 5.42 -10.81
C LEU A 52 24.20 6.05 -9.44
N GLU A 53 25.15 5.96 -8.51
CA GLU A 53 25.09 6.56 -7.18
C GLU A 53 24.82 8.07 -7.25
N SER A 54 25.55 8.78 -8.14
CA SER A 54 25.34 10.21 -8.35
C SER A 54 23.92 10.52 -8.84
N LEU A 55 23.37 9.72 -9.76
CA LEU A 55 22.03 9.93 -10.30
C LEU A 55 20.93 9.55 -9.29
N VAL A 56 21.15 8.52 -8.46
CA VAL A 56 20.26 8.20 -7.34
C VAL A 56 20.25 9.33 -6.32
N SER A 57 21.46 9.87 -6.01
CA SER A 57 21.60 11.00 -5.09
C SER A 57 20.93 12.28 -5.59
N GLU A 58 20.94 12.53 -6.90
CA GLU A 58 20.24 13.68 -7.52
C GLU A 58 18.71 13.60 -7.33
N LEU A 59 18.15 12.38 -7.28
CA LEU A 59 16.72 12.17 -7.12
C LEU A 59 16.21 12.36 -5.68
N HIS A 60 17.08 12.31 -4.67
CA HIS A 60 16.71 12.38 -3.26
C HIS A 60 15.51 11.48 -2.88
N PRO A 61 15.54 10.19 -3.20
CA PRO A 61 14.43 9.29 -2.87
C PRO A 61 14.29 9.14 -1.34
N GLY A 62 13.04 9.03 -0.85
CA GLY A 62 12.79 8.71 0.55
C GLY A 62 13.19 7.27 0.89
N TRP A 63 13.06 6.35 -0.07
CA TRP A 63 13.43 4.94 0.03
C TRP A 63 14.24 4.48 -1.16
N VAL A 64 15.14 3.54 -0.91
CA VAL A 64 15.83 2.75 -1.94
C VAL A 64 15.65 1.27 -1.59
N ARG A 65 15.13 0.48 -2.53
CA ARG A 65 15.03 -0.98 -2.45
C ARG A 65 16.11 -1.61 -3.31
N VAL A 66 16.78 -2.62 -2.77
CA VAL A 66 17.79 -3.41 -3.46
C VAL A 66 17.54 -4.89 -3.27
N PHE A 67 17.81 -5.70 -4.29
CA PHE A 67 17.86 -7.15 -4.16
C PHE A 67 19.18 -7.59 -3.54
N LEU A 68 19.11 -8.58 -2.63
CA LEU A 68 20.28 -9.30 -2.13
C LEU A 68 20.04 -10.79 -2.29
N ASN A 69 20.87 -11.41 -3.14
CA ASN A 69 20.76 -12.83 -3.44
C ASN A 69 21.52 -13.66 -2.39
N TRP A 70 20.80 -14.45 -1.61
CA TRP A 70 21.39 -15.29 -0.58
C TRP A 70 22.41 -16.29 -1.15
N ASP A 71 22.08 -16.92 -2.28
CA ASP A 71 22.98 -17.87 -2.96
C ASP A 71 24.31 -17.26 -3.40
N GLN A 72 24.35 -15.96 -3.66
CA GLN A 72 25.55 -15.24 -4.04
C GLN A 72 26.35 -14.76 -2.84
N VAL A 73 25.67 -14.26 -1.80
CA VAL A 73 26.31 -13.73 -0.61
C VAL A 73 26.79 -14.85 0.32
N GLU A 74 26.08 -15.98 0.41
CA GLU A 74 26.48 -17.16 1.19
C GLU A 74 26.54 -18.42 0.31
N PRO A 75 27.50 -18.50 -0.61
CA PRO A 75 27.60 -19.62 -1.56
C PRO A 75 27.88 -20.98 -0.89
N ALA A 76 28.38 -20.99 0.32
CA ALA A 76 28.55 -22.16 1.17
C ALA A 76 28.22 -21.79 2.62
N ALA A 77 27.66 -22.74 3.37
CA ALA A 77 27.18 -22.51 4.75
C ALA A 77 28.24 -21.82 5.63
N GLY A 78 27.91 -20.64 6.15
CA GLY A 78 28.79 -19.82 7.00
C GLY A 78 29.94 -19.13 6.23
N SER A 79 29.97 -19.18 4.90
CA SER A 79 30.98 -18.52 4.07
C SER A 79 30.36 -17.35 3.31
N TYR A 80 30.58 -16.14 3.81
CA TYR A 80 29.97 -14.92 3.29
C TYR A 80 30.91 -14.18 2.36
N ASP A 81 30.44 -13.74 1.20
CA ASP A 81 31.17 -12.91 0.25
C ASP A 81 31.29 -11.47 0.80
N GLN A 82 32.44 -11.18 1.43
CA GLN A 82 32.71 -9.88 2.00
C GLN A 82 32.87 -8.78 0.94
N GLY A 83 33.19 -9.15 -0.31
CA GLY A 83 33.28 -8.19 -1.42
C GLY A 83 31.92 -7.64 -1.78
N GLN A 84 30.93 -8.54 -2.00
CA GLN A 84 29.57 -8.12 -2.28
C GLN A 84 28.96 -7.31 -1.11
N LEU A 85 29.15 -7.74 0.13
CA LEU A 85 28.70 -6.98 1.30
C LEU A 85 29.31 -5.58 1.37
N ALA A 86 30.59 -5.44 1.03
CA ALA A 86 31.28 -4.14 0.97
C ALA A 86 30.69 -3.23 -0.13
N ASP A 87 30.27 -3.78 -1.26
CA ASP A 87 29.61 -3.03 -2.34
C ASP A 87 28.26 -2.45 -1.85
N TYR A 88 27.44 -3.23 -1.14
CA TYR A 88 26.21 -2.73 -0.52
C TYR A 88 26.50 -1.64 0.53
N HIS A 89 27.48 -1.83 1.41
CA HIS A 89 27.87 -0.82 2.38
C HIS A 89 28.31 0.48 1.70
N THR A 90 29.08 0.38 0.63
CA THR A 90 29.54 1.54 -0.14
C THR A 90 28.38 2.28 -0.76
N PHE A 91 27.45 1.56 -1.38
CA PHE A 91 26.26 2.13 -1.98
C PHE A 91 25.36 2.82 -0.94
N PHE A 92 25.08 2.17 0.19
CA PHE A 92 24.26 2.77 1.24
C PHE A 92 24.88 4.02 1.84
N ALA A 93 26.21 4.05 1.99
CA ALA A 93 26.93 5.22 2.47
C ALA A 93 26.92 6.40 1.47
N ALA A 94 26.71 6.13 0.18
CA ALA A 94 26.63 7.15 -0.87
C ALA A 94 25.22 7.75 -1.04
N LEU A 95 24.21 7.16 -0.41
CA LEU A 95 22.83 7.66 -0.48
C LEU A 95 22.66 9.00 0.23
N PRO A 96 21.74 9.86 -0.20
CA PRO A 96 21.41 11.10 0.50
C PRO A 96 21.02 10.85 1.96
N ALA A 97 21.42 11.77 2.83
CA ALA A 97 21.08 11.69 4.24
C ALA A 97 19.54 11.62 4.43
N GLY A 98 19.09 10.64 5.19
CA GLY A 98 17.66 10.41 5.44
C GLY A 98 17.00 9.44 4.46
N THR A 99 17.66 9.01 3.38
CA THR A 99 17.17 7.91 2.54
C THR A 99 17.14 6.61 3.35
N LYS A 100 16.01 5.96 3.36
CA LYS A 100 15.78 4.67 4.00
C LYS A 100 16.10 3.54 3.04
N VAL A 101 16.63 2.45 3.55
CA VAL A 101 17.03 1.28 2.75
C VAL A 101 16.14 0.11 3.09
N ASP A 102 15.58 -0.51 2.07
CA ASP A 102 14.92 -1.80 2.08
C ASP A 102 15.76 -2.82 1.31
N ILE A 103 16.07 -3.95 1.94
CA ILE A 103 16.75 -5.07 1.29
C ILE A 103 15.75 -6.21 1.10
N ASP A 104 15.45 -6.52 -0.15
CA ASP A 104 14.74 -7.74 -0.51
C ASP A 104 15.71 -8.91 -0.59
N VAL A 105 15.53 -9.89 0.30
CA VAL A 105 16.43 -11.04 0.45
C VAL A 105 15.82 -12.28 -0.20
N VAL A 106 16.46 -12.75 -1.27
CA VAL A 106 15.94 -13.83 -2.14
C VAL A 106 16.99 -14.91 -2.43
N GLY A 107 16.53 -16.02 -2.97
CA GLY A 107 17.38 -17.00 -3.64
C GLY A 107 18.10 -17.98 -2.72
N SER A 108 17.54 -19.18 -2.49
CA SER A 108 18.19 -20.24 -1.71
C SER A 108 19.43 -20.81 -2.38
N PRO A 109 20.59 -20.83 -1.71
CA PRO A 109 21.77 -21.51 -2.23
C PRO A 109 21.58 -23.04 -2.24
N ALA A 110 22.30 -23.72 -3.15
CA ALA A 110 22.18 -25.16 -3.33
C ALA A 110 22.45 -25.96 -2.04
N TRP A 111 23.34 -25.49 -1.18
CA TRP A 111 23.63 -26.15 0.10
C TRP A 111 22.44 -26.11 1.08
N ALA A 112 21.57 -25.09 0.98
CA ALA A 112 20.40 -24.92 1.85
C ALA A 112 19.13 -25.55 1.28
N ASN A 113 18.99 -25.67 -0.06
CA ASN A 113 17.76 -26.12 -0.71
C ASN A 113 17.77 -27.59 -1.20
N GLY A 114 18.67 -28.40 -0.63
CA GLY A 114 18.78 -29.83 -1.00
C GLY A 114 19.54 -30.09 -2.26
N GLY A 115 20.38 -29.18 -2.73
CA GLY A 115 21.23 -29.34 -3.92
C GLY A 115 20.58 -28.88 -5.22
N SER A 116 19.43 -28.19 -5.17
CA SER A 116 18.78 -27.63 -6.35
C SER A 116 19.58 -26.47 -6.92
N SER A 117 19.69 -26.40 -8.24
CA SER A 117 20.22 -25.23 -8.95
C SER A 117 19.17 -24.13 -9.16
N ASN A 118 17.90 -24.43 -8.86
CA ASN A 118 16.84 -23.42 -8.87
C ASN A 118 16.80 -22.70 -7.53
N THR A 119 17.18 -21.44 -7.52
CA THR A 119 17.22 -20.61 -6.30
C THR A 119 15.83 -20.27 -5.75
N ALA A 120 14.76 -20.43 -6.56
CA ALA A 120 13.37 -20.33 -6.11
C ALA A 120 12.93 -21.53 -5.23
N THR A 121 13.74 -22.60 -5.14
CA THR A 121 13.44 -23.75 -4.30
C THR A 121 13.58 -23.35 -2.82
N PRO A 122 12.56 -23.60 -1.97
CA PRO A 122 12.63 -23.33 -0.53
C PRO A 122 13.86 -23.99 0.12
N PRO A 123 14.43 -23.36 1.15
CA PRO A 123 15.44 -24.04 1.96
C PRO A 123 14.81 -25.25 2.67
N THR A 124 15.60 -26.30 2.86
CA THR A 124 15.18 -27.51 3.59
C THR A 124 15.03 -27.26 5.10
N SER A 125 15.53 -26.15 5.59
CA SER A 125 15.41 -25.67 6.97
C SER A 125 15.28 -24.15 7.00
N ASP A 126 14.19 -23.65 7.53
CA ASP A 126 13.97 -22.21 7.75
C ASP A 126 15.05 -21.59 8.66
N GLN A 127 15.65 -22.40 9.52
CA GLN A 127 16.73 -21.93 10.43
C GLN A 127 17.99 -21.52 9.66
N SER A 128 18.25 -22.11 8.49
CA SER A 128 19.37 -21.68 7.64
C SER A 128 19.16 -20.26 7.12
N PHE A 129 17.95 -19.96 6.63
CA PHE A 129 17.58 -18.61 6.20
C PHE A 129 17.53 -17.63 7.38
N ALA A 130 16.95 -18.03 8.51
CA ALA A 130 16.92 -17.23 9.74
C ALA A 130 18.33 -16.85 10.22
N ALA A 131 19.29 -17.79 10.15
CA ALA A 131 20.69 -17.51 10.49
C ALA A 131 21.31 -16.48 9.55
N PHE A 132 21.04 -16.59 8.26
CA PHE A 132 21.47 -15.61 7.26
C PHE A 132 20.86 -14.22 7.52
N MET A 133 19.55 -14.15 7.76
CA MET A 133 18.85 -12.89 8.10
C MET A 133 19.42 -12.24 9.37
N ASN A 134 19.71 -13.04 10.40
CA ASN A 134 20.37 -12.54 11.61
C ASN A 134 21.76 -11.98 11.31
N TYR A 135 22.55 -12.68 10.48
CA TYR A 135 23.86 -12.21 10.05
C TYR A 135 23.77 -10.88 9.31
N LEU A 136 22.86 -10.76 8.33
CA LEU A 136 22.67 -9.51 7.58
C LEU A 136 22.24 -8.35 8.49
N ALA A 137 21.26 -8.58 9.37
CA ALA A 137 20.76 -7.55 10.28
C ALA A 137 21.83 -7.06 11.26
N ASN A 138 22.74 -7.93 11.71
CA ASN A 138 23.90 -7.53 12.50
C ASN A 138 24.97 -6.81 11.65
N SER A 139 25.21 -7.25 10.40
CA SER A 139 26.23 -6.68 9.52
C SER A 139 25.86 -5.25 9.10
N PHE A 140 24.63 -5.03 8.64
CA PHE A 140 24.17 -3.73 8.15
C PHE A 140 23.74 -2.78 9.28
N GLY A 141 23.31 -3.32 10.42
CA GLY A 141 22.90 -2.52 11.58
C GLY A 141 21.85 -1.46 11.21
N THR A 142 22.13 -0.19 11.55
CA THR A 142 21.21 0.93 11.29
C THR A 142 21.29 1.48 9.85
N SER A 143 22.16 0.95 8.99
CA SER A 143 22.23 1.34 7.59
C SER A 143 21.06 0.80 6.78
N VAL A 144 20.38 -0.23 7.28
CA VAL A 144 19.20 -0.84 6.67
C VAL A 144 18.00 -0.61 7.56
N THR A 145 16.94 -0.06 6.98
CA THR A 145 15.69 0.28 7.67
C THR A 145 14.71 -0.88 7.65
N ALA A 146 14.66 -1.63 6.54
CA ALA A 146 13.72 -2.73 6.34
C ALA A 146 14.39 -3.93 5.66
N TYR A 147 13.88 -5.10 5.97
CA TYR A 147 14.19 -6.37 5.31
C TYR A 147 12.89 -6.92 4.75
N GLU A 148 12.80 -6.97 3.43
CA GLU A 148 11.73 -7.66 2.72
C GLU A 148 12.09 -9.14 2.60
N ILE A 149 11.17 -10.00 3.01
CA ILE A 149 11.42 -11.43 3.09
C ILE A 149 10.90 -12.09 1.83
N TRP A 150 11.81 -12.30 0.90
CA TRP A 150 11.55 -12.85 -0.42
C TRP A 150 10.77 -11.94 -1.36
N ASN A 151 10.97 -12.14 -2.67
CA ASN A 151 10.24 -11.47 -3.75
C ASN A 151 9.13 -12.38 -4.26
N GLU A 152 7.94 -11.84 -4.46
CA GLU A 152 6.80 -12.49 -5.12
C GLU A 152 6.60 -13.96 -4.69
N PRO A 153 6.35 -14.22 -3.41
CA PRO A 153 6.21 -15.59 -2.92
C PRO A 153 4.96 -16.30 -3.46
N ASP A 154 4.10 -15.59 -4.15
CA ASP A 154 2.93 -16.06 -4.89
C ASP A 154 3.23 -16.43 -6.36
N ASP A 155 4.44 -16.11 -6.87
CA ASP A 155 4.89 -16.49 -8.22
C ASP A 155 5.89 -17.66 -8.16
N PRO A 156 5.62 -18.80 -8.84
CA PRO A 156 6.49 -19.97 -8.82
C PRO A 156 7.87 -19.74 -9.45
N SER A 157 8.09 -18.66 -10.19
CA SER A 157 9.41 -18.28 -10.70
C SER A 157 10.33 -17.74 -9.59
N TRP A 158 9.76 -17.20 -8.52
CA TRP A 158 10.47 -16.69 -7.36
C TRP A 158 10.41 -17.66 -6.17
N TRP A 159 9.27 -18.32 -5.95
CA TRP A 159 9.05 -19.24 -4.85
C TRP A 159 8.35 -20.52 -5.33
N SER A 160 9.07 -21.61 -5.48
CA SER A 160 8.50 -22.89 -5.95
C SER A 160 7.88 -23.74 -4.83
N GLY A 161 7.83 -23.19 -3.59
CA GLY A 161 7.22 -23.83 -2.44
C GLY A 161 5.73 -23.54 -2.29
N THR A 162 5.16 -23.96 -1.16
CA THR A 162 3.77 -23.65 -0.79
C THR A 162 3.70 -22.36 0.03
N ALA A 163 2.49 -21.77 0.14
CA ALA A 163 2.24 -20.63 1.01
C ALA A 163 2.54 -20.94 2.49
N GLU A 164 2.22 -22.17 2.95
CA GLU A 164 2.53 -22.61 4.31
C GLU A 164 4.05 -22.63 4.57
N GLN A 165 4.86 -23.10 3.59
CA GLN A 165 6.31 -23.08 3.69
C GLN A 165 6.85 -21.64 3.74
N TYR A 166 6.29 -20.74 2.93
CA TYR A 166 6.66 -19.32 2.98
C TYR A 166 6.28 -18.67 4.31
N ALA A 167 5.08 -18.92 4.84
CA ALA A 167 4.66 -18.43 6.16
C ALA A 167 5.59 -18.89 7.29
N SER A 168 6.08 -20.14 7.20
CA SER A 168 7.07 -20.68 8.14
C SER A 168 8.43 -19.99 8.03
N LEU A 169 8.91 -19.78 6.81
CA LEU A 169 10.16 -19.05 6.52
C LEU A 169 10.08 -17.60 7.03
N LEU A 170 8.99 -16.90 6.73
CA LEU A 170 8.73 -15.53 7.17
C LEU A 170 8.78 -15.41 8.69
N LYS A 171 8.14 -16.34 9.40
CA LYS A 171 8.15 -16.39 10.87
C LYS A 171 9.55 -16.58 11.45
N ALA A 172 10.34 -17.47 10.85
CA ALA A 172 11.72 -17.70 11.30
C ALA A 172 12.61 -16.48 11.03
N ALA A 173 12.47 -15.86 9.85
CA ALA A 173 13.18 -14.65 9.47
C ALA A 173 12.83 -13.46 10.38
N TYR A 174 11.53 -13.26 10.66
CA TYR A 174 11.07 -12.20 11.56
C TYR A 174 11.74 -12.29 12.92
N GLY A 175 11.73 -13.47 13.56
CA GLY A 175 12.37 -13.67 14.84
C GLY A 175 13.88 -13.39 14.80
N ALA A 176 14.54 -13.77 13.73
CA ALA A 176 15.98 -13.60 13.52
C ALA A 176 16.39 -12.14 13.33
N VAL A 177 15.64 -11.38 12.49
CA VAL A 177 15.86 -9.95 12.26
C VAL A 177 15.62 -9.17 13.57
N LYS A 178 14.48 -9.41 14.24
CA LYS A 178 14.14 -8.70 15.49
C LYS A 178 15.10 -8.99 16.63
N ALA A 179 15.72 -10.17 16.66
CA ALA A 179 16.76 -10.51 17.62
C ALA A 179 18.08 -9.75 17.39
N ALA A 180 18.42 -9.49 16.12
CA ALA A 180 19.64 -8.78 15.75
C ALA A 180 19.45 -7.24 15.74
N ASN A 181 18.33 -6.77 15.19
CA ASN A 181 17.97 -5.35 15.10
C ASN A 181 16.46 -5.20 15.36
N PRO A 182 16.03 -4.92 16.59
CA PRO A 182 14.61 -4.81 16.92
C PRO A 182 13.91 -3.62 16.24
N ASP A 183 14.65 -2.60 15.81
CA ASP A 183 14.11 -1.41 15.17
C ASP A 183 13.93 -1.58 13.65
N ALA A 184 14.59 -2.57 13.03
CA ALA A 184 14.41 -2.84 11.61
C ALA A 184 13.00 -3.36 11.33
N LEU A 185 12.39 -2.86 10.27
CA LEU A 185 11.11 -3.38 9.78
C LEU A 185 11.31 -4.73 9.09
N VAL A 186 10.36 -5.62 9.25
CA VAL A 186 10.25 -6.85 8.46
C VAL A 186 9.03 -6.72 7.56
N ILE A 187 9.26 -6.70 6.26
CA ILE A 187 8.22 -6.59 5.24
C ILE A 187 7.94 -8.01 4.71
N LEU A 188 6.67 -8.41 4.70
CA LEU A 188 6.22 -9.59 3.96
C LEU A 188 6.49 -9.32 2.47
N GLY A 189 7.12 -10.26 1.75
CA GLY A 189 7.56 -10.09 0.37
C GLY A 189 6.45 -9.61 -0.57
N GLY A 190 6.80 -8.71 -1.47
CA GLY A 190 5.86 -8.05 -2.38
C GLY A 190 5.01 -9.05 -3.17
N LEU A 191 3.70 -8.92 -3.08
CA LEU A 191 2.74 -9.83 -3.72
C LEU A 191 2.40 -9.34 -5.12
N THR A 192 2.42 -10.24 -6.11
CA THR A 192 2.18 -9.88 -7.51
C THR A 192 0.76 -9.36 -7.74
N ALA A 193 0.65 -8.25 -8.45
CA ALA A 193 -0.63 -7.69 -8.89
C ALA A 193 -1.70 -7.67 -7.78
N ASN A 194 -1.30 -7.20 -6.59
CA ASN A 194 -2.16 -7.08 -5.41
C ASN A 194 -2.82 -8.42 -5.01
N ASP A 195 -2.05 -9.53 -4.87
CA ASP A 195 -2.63 -10.87 -4.61
C ASP A 195 -3.22 -11.01 -3.21
N SER A 196 -4.35 -10.34 -2.98
CA SER A 196 -5.10 -10.43 -1.74
C SER A 196 -5.61 -11.84 -1.40
N PRO A 197 -5.98 -12.73 -2.36
CA PRO A 197 -6.23 -14.14 -2.07
C PRO A 197 -5.05 -14.86 -1.46
N TYR A 198 -3.84 -14.67 -1.98
CA TYR A 198 -2.63 -15.29 -1.42
C TYR A 198 -2.32 -14.75 -0.02
N LEU A 199 -2.47 -13.43 0.19
CA LEU A 199 -2.33 -12.86 1.53
C LEU A 199 -3.32 -13.47 2.52
N GLN A 200 -4.58 -13.67 2.11
CA GLN A 200 -5.58 -14.33 2.96
C GLN A 200 -5.17 -15.77 3.30
N GLN A 201 -4.57 -16.49 2.34
CA GLN A 201 -4.04 -17.83 2.61
C GLN A 201 -2.89 -17.78 3.62
N LEU A 202 -1.94 -16.84 3.49
CA LEU A 202 -0.83 -16.68 4.45
C LEU A 202 -1.32 -16.43 5.88
N TYR A 203 -2.39 -15.64 6.06
CA TYR A 203 -3.02 -15.49 7.38
C TYR A 203 -3.58 -16.82 7.90
N GLY A 204 -4.20 -17.63 7.00
CA GLY A 204 -4.67 -18.98 7.34
C GLY A 204 -3.55 -19.94 7.73
N ASP A 205 -2.37 -19.78 7.13
CA ASP A 205 -1.16 -20.57 7.36
C ASP A 205 -0.33 -20.04 8.56
N GLY A 206 -0.85 -19.05 9.29
CA GLY A 206 -0.28 -18.56 10.54
C GLY A 206 0.82 -17.52 10.41
N ALA A 207 0.85 -16.74 9.32
CA ALA A 207 1.79 -15.64 9.13
C ALA A 207 1.52 -14.44 10.07
N SER A 208 0.36 -14.37 10.72
CA SER A 208 0.02 -13.29 11.65
C SER A 208 1.10 -13.09 12.71
N GLY A 209 1.49 -11.84 12.95
CA GLY A 209 2.54 -11.49 13.91
C GLY A 209 3.98 -11.77 13.46
N SER A 210 4.17 -12.13 12.18
CA SER A 210 5.49 -12.45 11.61
C SER A 210 5.98 -11.40 10.61
N PHE A 211 5.36 -10.22 10.59
CA PHE A 211 5.77 -9.06 9.77
C PHE A 211 5.28 -7.76 10.43
N ASP A 212 5.97 -6.66 10.13
CA ASP A 212 5.58 -5.31 10.54
C ASP A 212 4.77 -4.59 9.47
N ALA A 213 4.96 -4.97 8.20
CA ALA A 213 4.33 -4.39 7.04
C ALA A 213 4.10 -5.45 5.96
N VAL A 214 3.21 -5.16 5.02
CA VAL A 214 3.00 -5.99 3.82
C VAL A 214 3.64 -5.30 2.62
N GLY A 215 4.45 -6.05 1.86
CA GLY A 215 4.94 -5.68 0.54
C GLY A 215 3.87 -5.96 -0.52
N ASP A 216 3.77 -5.10 -1.52
CA ASP A 216 2.81 -5.26 -2.62
C ASP A 216 3.40 -4.77 -3.94
N HIS A 217 3.16 -5.51 -5.02
CA HIS A 217 3.50 -5.12 -6.38
C HIS A 217 2.22 -4.78 -7.13
N THR A 218 2.03 -3.51 -7.41
CA THR A 218 0.81 -3.04 -8.10
C THR A 218 0.98 -2.98 -9.60
N ASP A 219 2.14 -3.30 -10.12
CA ASP A 219 2.38 -3.41 -11.54
C ASP A 219 1.87 -4.76 -12.08
N ASP A 220 1.46 -4.74 -13.32
CA ASP A 220 1.12 -5.92 -14.10
C ASP A 220 1.87 -5.82 -15.42
N ALA A 221 2.64 -6.83 -15.72
CA ALA A 221 3.33 -6.92 -17.00
C ALA A 221 2.35 -6.67 -18.14
N CYS A 222 2.76 -5.84 -19.09
CA CYS A 222 1.87 -5.39 -20.17
C CYS A 222 0.74 -4.44 -19.73
N SER A 223 0.73 -3.90 -18.53
CA SER A 223 -0.21 -2.85 -18.17
C SER A 223 0.12 -1.57 -18.91
N THR A 224 -0.87 -1.05 -19.63
CA THR A 224 -0.82 0.24 -20.32
C THR A 224 -1.90 1.18 -19.81
N THR A 225 -2.54 0.80 -18.73
CA THR A 225 -3.66 1.50 -18.11
C THR A 225 -3.13 2.57 -17.15
N SER A 226 -3.70 3.77 -17.20
CA SER A 226 -3.35 4.84 -16.27
C SER A 226 -3.67 4.45 -14.82
N PRO A 227 -2.89 4.92 -13.82
CA PRO A 227 -3.27 4.83 -12.41
C PRO A 227 -4.64 5.41 -12.10
N TYR A 228 -5.12 6.34 -12.93
CA TYR A 228 -6.43 6.94 -12.82
C TYR A 228 -7.58 6.07 -13.36
N ALA A 229 -7.26 4.97 -14.03
CA ALA A 229 -8.24 4.06 -14.57
C ALA A 229 -8.21 2.74 -13.80
N PHE A 230 -9.32 2.40 -13.17
CA PHE A 230 -9.47 1.14 -12.46
C PHE A 230 -10.82 0.51 -12.77
N ALA A 231 -10.89 -0.80 -12.60
CA ALA A 231 -12.10 -1.59 -12.73
C ALA A 231 -12.50 -2.13 -11.35
N PHE A 232 -13.76 -2.53 -11.22
CA PHE A 232 -14.25 -3.24 -10.04
C PHE A 232 -14.41 -4.72 -10.34
N ASP A 233 -14.26 -5.53 -9.32
CA ASP A 233 -14.63 -6.94 -9.42
C ASP A 233 -16.14 -7.07 -9.65
N PRO A 234 -16.56 -7.94 -10.57
CA PRO A 234 -17.99 -8.11 -10.89
C PRO A 234 -18.81 -8.42 -9.64
N GLY A 235 -19.85 -7.62 -9.40
CA GLY A 235 -20.76 -7.80 -8.27
C GLY A 235 -20.26 -7.32 -6.92
N THR A 236 -19.10 -6.69 -6.85
CA THR A 236 -18.51 -6.15 -5.61
C THR A 236 -18.27 -4.64 -5.70
N GLU A 237 -17.89 -4.01 -4.58
CA GLU A 237 -17.39 -2.64 -4.54
C GLU A 237 -15.86 -2.58 -4.46
N ASN A 238 -15.19 -3.73 -4.55
CA ASN A 238 -13.74 -3.82 -4.49
C ASN A 238 -13.12 -3.41 -5.82
N ILE A 239 -12.10 -2.58 -5.78
CA ILE A 239 -11.26 -2.31 -6.94
C ILE A 239 -10.62 -3.62 -7.36
N ASN A 240 -10.62 -3.91 -8.66
CA ASN A 240 -10.02 -5.12 -9.19
C ASN A 240 -8.52 -5.14 -8.92
N ARG A 241 -7.97 -6.28 -8.49
CA ARG A 241 -6.55 -6.45 -8.15
C ARG A 241 -5.59 -6.07 -9.28
N TRP A 242 -5.97 -6.19 -10.53
CA TRP A 242 -5.16 -5.84 -11.71
C TRP A 242 -5.12 -4.33 -12.00
N SER A 243 -5.67 -3.51 -11.11
CA SER A 243 -5.59 -2.05 -11.19
C SER A 243 -4.49 -1.54 -10.26
N PHE A 244 -3.81 -0.45 -10.60
CA PHE A 244 -2.83 0.19 -9.70
C PHE A 244 -3.40 0.42 -8.29
N LEU A 245 -4.64 0.84 -8.18
CA LEU A 245 -5.31 1.05 -6.88
C LEU A 245 -5.87 -0.23 -6.25
N GLY A 246 -5.57 -1.39 -6.82
CA GLY A 246 -5.89 -2.72 -6.27
C GLY A 246 -5.26 -2.97 -4.90
N VAL A 247 -4.23 -2.23 -4.51
CA VAL A 247 -3.65 -2.22 -3.16
C VAL A 247 -4.71 -2.09 -2.05
N SER A 248 -5.87 -1.51 -2.35
CA SER A 248 -7.01 -1.47 -1.44
C SER A 248 -7.56 -2.85 -1.08
N THR A 249 -7.39 -3.87 -1.92
CA THR A 249 -7.80 -5.24 -1.63
C THR A 249 -6.84 -5.91 -0.64
N ILE A 250 -5.55 -5.61 -0.72
CA ILE A 250 -4.54 -6.02 0.27
C ILE A 250 -4.92 -5.44 1.63
N HIS A 251 -5.15 -4.12 1.72
CA HIS A 251 -5.55 -3.48 2.97
C HIS A 251 -6.87 -4.05 3.55
N ALA A 252 -7.84 -4.40 2.70
CA ALA A 252 -9.09 -5.00 3.14
C ALA A 252 -8.86 -6.38 3.80
N VAL A 253 -7.98 -7.21 3.25
CA VAL A 253 -7.59 -8.49 3.85
C VAL A 253 -6.84 -8.27 5.17
N MET A 254 -5.89 -7.34 5.23
CA MET A 254 -5.19 -6.99 6.48
C MET A 254 -6.18 -6.56 7.57
N ALA A 255 -7.12 -5.68 7.23
CA ALA A 255 -8.14 -5.20 8.18
C ALA A 255 -9.04 -6.32 8.69
N ALA A 256 -9.45 -7.25 7.80
CA ALA A 256 -10.27 -8.41 8.17
C ALA A 256 -9.54 -9.37 9.12
N ASN A 257 -8.19 -9.40 9.08
CA ASN A 257 -7.35 -10.23 9.93
C ASN A 257 -6.75 -9.48 11.14
N GLY A 258 -7.19 -8.24 11.42
CA GLY A 258 -6.77 -7.47 12.60
C GLY A 258 -5.51 -6.63 12.40
N ASP A 259 -4.92 -6.65 11.23
CA ASP A 259 -3.67 -5.94 10.87
C ASP A 259 -3.90 -4.64 10.07
N GLY A 260 -5.13 -4.12 10.01
CA GLY A 260 -5.46 -2.92 9.25
C GLY A 260 -4.74 -1.63 9.68
N ALA A 261 -4.05 -1.65 10.83
CA ALA A 261 -3.18 -0.55 11.27
C ALA A 261 -1.72 -0.67 10.81
N LYS A 262 -1.31 -1.84 10.28
CA LYS A 262 0.03 -2.01 9.72
C LYS A 262 0.12 -1.34 8.36
N PRO A 263 1.26 -0.75 8.00
CA PRO A 263 1.45 -0.12 6.71
C PRO A 263 1.61 -1.14 5.58
N ILE A 264 1.31 -0.67 4.37
CA ILE A 264 1.67 -1.33 3.13
C ILE A 264 2.83 -0.56 2.50
N TYR A 265 3.81 -1.29 1.99
CA TYR A 265 4.85 -0.77 1.11
C TYR A 265 4.59 -1.30 -0.29
N ILE A 266 4.30 -0.42 -1.23
CA ILE A 266 4.31 -0.80 -2.64
C ILE A 266 5.77 -0.89 -3.05
N THR A 267 6.34 -2.11 -2.93
CA THR A 267 7.77 -2.34 -3.14
C THR A 267 8.15 -2.40 -4.60
N GLU A 268 7.16 -2.63 -5.49
CA GLU A 268 7.32 -2.41 -6.93
C GLU A 268 6.07 -1.83 -7.57
N PHE A 269 6.26 -0.81 -8.41
CA PHE A 269 5.26 -0.33 -9.36
C PHE A 269 5.95 0.39 -10.52
N GLY A 270 5.35 0.31 -11.71
CA GLY A 270 5.92 0.96 -12.86
C GLY A 270 5.17 0.67 -14.16
N TRP A 271 5.60 1.30 -15.23
CA TRP A 271 5.13 1.06 -16.60
C TRP A 271 6.33 0.95 -17.52
N SER A 272 6.38 -0.15 -18.26
CA SER A 272 7.42 -0.34 -19.29
C SER A 272 7.23 0.62 -20.46
N THR A 273 8.34 1.02 -21.07
CA THR A 273 8.34 1.72 -22.37
C THR A 273 8.72 0.78 -23.51
N THR A 274 8.60 -0.53 -23.30
CA THR A 274 8.91 -1.54 -24.33
C THR A 274 8.03 -1.39 -25.55
N THR A 275 8.58 -1.70 -26.70
CA THR A 275 7.85 -1.86 -27.99
C THR A 275 7.55 -3.31 -28.31
N THR A 276 7.95 -4.24 -27.43
CA THR A 276 7.70 -5.67 -27.56
C THR A 276 6.21 -5.96 -27.35
N THR A 277 5.66 -6.84 -28.17
CA THR A 277 4.28 -7.31 -28.01
C THR A 277 4.20 -8.20 -26.75
N CYS A 278 3.11 -8.03 -26.01
CA CYS A 278 2.81 -8.87 -24.85
C CYS A 278 2.82 -10.35 -25.21
N ASP A 279 3.45 -11.16 -24.39
CA ASP A 279 3.63 -12.61 -24.60
C ASP A 279 2.77 -13.45 -23.64
N SER A 280 2.15 -12.82 -22.66
CA SER A 280 1.38 -13.48 -21.59
C SER A 280 0.03 -12.83 -21.32
N GLY A 281 -0.78 -13.49 -20.53
CA GLY A 281 -2.08 -13.02 -20.06
C GLY A 281 -3.11 -12.76 -21.18
N ALA A 282 -4.16 -12.03 -20.85
CA ALA A 282 -5.25 -11.70 -21.78
C ALA A 282 -4.81 -10.82 -22.97
N SER A 283 -3.65 -10.19 -22.88
CA SER A 283 -3.07 -9.28 -23.88
C SER A 283 -2.06 -9.96 -24.79
N SER A 284 -1.76 -11.26 -24.59
CA SER A 284 -0.78 -12.02 -25.40
C SER A 284 -1.05 -11.92 -26.89
N GLY A 285 -0.06 -11.49 -27.66
CA GLY A 285 -0.11 -11.30 -29.11
C GLY A 285 -1.03 -10.17 -29.59
N LYS A 286 -1.65 -9.37 -28.70
CA LYS A 286 -2.72 -8.43 -29.08
C LYS A 286 -2.30 -6.96 -29.04
N LYS A 287 -1.37 -6.61 -28.19
CA LYS A 287 -0.90 -5.22 -28.04
C LYS A 287 0.58 -5.17 -27.64
N VAL A 288 1.19 -4.01 -27.82
CA VAL A 288 2.51 -3.69 -27.27
C VAL A 288 2.41 -3.60 -25.75
N GLY A 289 3.41 -4.12 -25.05
CA GLY A 289 3.44 -4.20 -23.59
C GLY A 289 3.78 -2.89 -22.89
N GLY A 290 4.24 -1.86 -23.64
CA GLY A 290 4.70 -0.61 -23.06
C GLY A 290 3.87 0.61 -23.46
N VAL A 291 4.18 1.73 -22.80
CA VAL A 291 3.65 3.07 -23.06
C VAL A 291 4.76 4.00 -23.58
N PRO A 292 4.45 5.10 -24.26
CA PRO A 292 5.44 6.12 -24.59
C PRO A 292 6.12 6.68 -23.33
N GLU A 293 7.42 7.03 -23.38
CA GLU A 293 8.18 7.56 -22.24
C GLU A 293 7.51 8.76 -21.54
N LYS A 294 6.88 9.66 -22.31
CA LYS A 294 6.11 10.77 -21.73
C LYS A 294 4.89 10.29 -20.94
N THR A 295 4.28 9.20 -21.38
CA THR A 295 3.15 8.57 -20.67
C THR A 295 3.65 7.87 -19.41
N GLN A 296 4.80 7.18 -19.47
CA GLN A 296 5.46 6.61 -18.29
C GLN A 296 5.70 7.69 -17.22
N ALA A 297 6.27 8.84 -17.61
CA ALA A 297 6.49 9.97 -16.71
C ALA A 297 5.19 10.51 -16.11
N LEU A 298 4.13 10.62 -16.91
CA LEU A 298 2.81 11.05 -16.44
C LEU A 298 2.21 10.04 -15.48
N TYR A 299 2.31 8.74 -15.76
CA TYR A 299 1.75 7.67 -14.91
C TYR A 299 2.48 7.59 -13.56
N LEU A 300 3.80 7.82 -13.54
CA LEU A 300 4.56 7.95 -12.30
C LEU A 300 3.96 9.04 -11.40
N GLN A 301 3.77 10.25 -11.93
CA GLN A 301 3.19 11.35 -11.17
C GLN A 301 1.73 11.08 -10.75
N GLN A 302 0.94 10.46 -11.63
CA GLN A 302 -0.43 10.08 -11.31
C GLN A 302 -0.51 9.04 -10.18
N SER A 303 0.46 8.13 -10.11
CA SER A 303 0.54 7.13 -9.04
C SER A 303 0.71 7.79 -7.68
N TYR A 304 1.72 8.63 -7.51
CA TYR A 304 1.94 9.33 -6.23
C TYR A 304 0.78 10.29 -5.90
N HIS A 305 0.22 10.96 -6.91
CA HIS A 305 -0.95 11.79 -6.71
C HIS A 305 -2.16 11.01 -6.16
N CYS A 306 -2.37 9.77 -6.62
CA CYS A 306 -3.41 8.88 -6.08
C CYS A 306 -3.08 8.46 -4.65
N LEU A 307 -1.86 8.02 -4.40
CA LEU A 307 -1.43 7.55 -3.09
C LEU A 307 -1.42 8.67 -2.03
N ALA A 308 -1.33 9.94 -2.45
CA ALA A 308 -1.45 11.08 -1.55
C ALA A 308 -2.89 11.34 -1.05
N GLN A 309 -3.89 10.64 -1.59
CA GLN A 309 -5.26 10.82 -1.12
C GLN A 309 -5.46 10.15 0.25
N PRO A 310 -6.24 10.74 1.18
CA PRO A 310 -6.43 10.19 2.53
C PRO A 310 -6.93 8.74 2.56
N THR A 311 -7.62 8.31 1.51
CA THR A 311 -8.10 6.93 1.35
C THR A 311 -6.98 5.91 1.32
N TYR A 312 -5.77 6.31 0.89
CA TYR A 312 -4.60 5.43 0.76
C TYR A 312 -3.53 5.71 1.83
N SER A 313 -3.89 6.38 2.94
CA SER A 313 -2.97 6.72 4.03
C SER A 313 -2.31 5.53 4.71
N TYR A 314 -2.77 4.31 4.45
CA TYR A 314 -2.13 3.07 4.87
C TYR A 314 -0.93 2.67 4.00
N VAL A 315 -0.72 3.31 2.85
CA VAL A 315 0.49 3.12 2.03
C VAL A 315 1.59 4.03 2.55
N ALA A 316 2.63 3.45 3.15
CA ALA A 316 3.72 4.22 3.75
C ALA A 316 4.74 4.72 2.72
N ALA A 317 5.05 3.89 1.72
CA ALA A 317 5.94 4.23 0.62
C ALA A 317 5.55 3.49 -0.66
N ALA A 318 5.98 4.03 -1.80
CA ALA A 318 5.84 3.36 -3.08
C ALA A 318 7.17 3.49 -3.85
N MET A 319 7.68 2.36 -4.35
CA MET A 319 9.02 2.26 -4.94
C MET A 319 8.90 2.00 -6.44
N TRP A 320 9.32 2.98 -7.22
CA TRP A 320 9.30 2.86 -8.68
C TRP A 320 10.21 1.73 -9.15
N PHE A 321 9.70 0.81 -9.92
CA PHE A 321 10.47 -0.18 -10.63
C PHE A 321 10.70 0.31 -12.06
N ASN A 322 11.94 0.66 -12.48
CA ASN A 322 13.24 0.47 -11.87
C ASN A 322 14.09 1.74 -12.09
N MET A 323 15.30 1.82 -11.51
CA MET A 323 16.22 2.93 -11.78
C MET A 323 16.75 2.90 -13.20
N VAL A 324 17.13 1.72 -13.74
CA VAL A 324 17.80 1.56 -15.04
C VAL A 324 17.06 0.53 -15.89
N ASP A 325 16.88 0.81 -17.17
CA ASP A 325 16.41 -0.19 -18.13
C ASP A 325 17.36 -1.40 -18.17
N PHE A 326 16.82 -2.61 -18.23
CA PHE A 326 17.63 -3.82 -18.39
C PHE A 326 18.18 -3.97 -19.83
N ALA A 327 19.25 -4.72 -19.98
CA ALA A 327 19.87 -5.04 -21.25
C ALA A 327 20.08 -6.57 -21.38
N PRO A 328 19.87 -7.16 -22.56
CA PRO A 328 19.35 -6.56 -23.81
C PRO A 328 17.84 -6.27 -23.74
N ALA A 329 17.42 -5.20 -24.37
CA ALA A 329 16.04 -4.72 -24.31
C ALA A 329 15.14 -5.43 -25.35
N ASN A 330 14.74 -6.64 -25.10
CA ASN A 330 14.00 -7.48 -26.03
C ASN A 330 12.80 -8.24 -25.43
N ASN A 331 12.44 -7.96 -24.16
CA ASN A 331 11.24 -8.51 -23.54
C ASN A 331 10.35 -7.41 -22.92
N ILE A 332 9.21 -7.80 -22.35
CA ILE A 332 8.24 -6.87 -21.80
C ILE A 332 8.69 -6.21 -20.50
N TYR A 333 9.67 -6.79 -19.80
CA TYR A 333 10.15 -6.29 -18.51
C TYR A 333 11.34 -5.32 -18.61
N ASP A 334 11.90 -5.10 -19.81
CA ASP A 334 13.20 -4.45 -19.96
C ASP A 334 13.22 -2.94 -19.84
N ARG A 335 12.09 -2.24 -19.94
CA ARG A 335 12.03 -0.80 -20.17
C ARG A 335 11.29 -0.01 -19.09
N TYR A 336 11.40 -0.44 -17.85
CA TYR A 336 10.78 0.27 -16.70
C TYR A 336 11.63 1.41 -16.15
N GLY A 337 12.91 1.47 -16.50
CA GLY A 337 13.88 2.40 -15.92
C GLY A 337 13.50 3.89 -16.01
N LEU A 338 13.95 4.65 -15.03
CA LEU A 338 14.05 6.11 -15.10
C LEU A 338 15.20 6.53 -16.02
N LEU A 339 16.18 5.63 -16.17
CA LEU A 339 17.36 5.77 -17.04
C LEU A 339 17.33 4.70 -18.12
N SER A 340 17.90 5.03 -19.27
CA SER A 340 18.21 4.04 -20.30
C SER A 340 19.35 3.11 -19.84
N THR A 341 19.62 2.03 -20.60
CA THR A 341 20.75 1.12 -20.40
C THR A 341 22.13 1.81 -20.40
N THR A 342 22.22 3.03 -20.93
CA THR A 342 23.46 3.85 -20.95
C THR A 342 23.47 4.95 -19.89
N LEU A 343 22.60 4.85 -18.87
CA LEU A 343 22.43 5.82 -17.80
C LEU A 343 22.06 7.23 -18.31
N THR A 344 21.27 7.29 -19.37
CA THR A 344 20.71 8.54 -19.89
C THR A 344 19.31 8.74 -19.29
N PRO A 345 19.03 9.88 -18.62
CA PRO A 345 17.73 10.16 -18.06
C PRO A 345 16.59 10.14 -19.09
N LYS A 346 15.51 9.45 -18.77
CA LYS A 346 14.24 9.48 -19.49
C LYS A 346 13.33 10.58 -18.89
N PRO A 347 12.22 10.97 -19.53
CA PRO A 347 11.29 11.94 -18.95
C PRO A 347 10.78 11.57 -17.56
N SER A 348 10.69 10.28 -17.23
CA SER A 348 10.30 9.76 -15.90
C SER A 348 11.31 10.09 -14.80
N PHE A 349 12.59 10.31 -15.12
CA PHE A 349 13.60 10.76 -14.15
C PHE A 349 13.24 12.13 -13.57
N ALA A 350 12.95 13.11 -14.45
CA ALA A 350 12.54 14.44 -14.01
C ALA A 350 11.17 14.43 -13.29
N ALA A 351 10.27 13.53 -13.70
CA ALA A 351 8.99 13.36 -13.03
C ALA A 351 9.18 12.83 -11.58
N PHE A 352 10.05 11.83 -11.40
CA PHE A 352 10.39 11.31 -10.06
C PHE A 352 11.04 12.39 -9.17
N ALA A 353 12.00 13.14 -9.71
CA ALA A 353 12.65 14.22 -8.98
C ALA A 353 11.66 15.27 -8.45
N ARG A 354 10.61 15.57 -9.20
CA ARG A 354 9.54 16.48 -8.75
C ARG A 354 8.73 15.90 -7.61
N GLU A 355 8.33 14.64 -7.69
CA GLU A 355 7.59 13.95 -6.60
C GLU A 355 8.45 13.91 -5.33
N ALA A 356 9.72 13.53 -5.44
CA ALA A 356 10.66 13.48 -4.31
C ALA A 356 10.92 14.87 -3.69
N ALA A 357 10.86 15.93 -4.50
CA ALA A 357 10.97 17.32 -4.02
C ALA A 357 9.66 17.86 -3.40
N GLY A 358 8.59 17.08 -3.37
CA GLY A 358 7.29 17.52 -2.85
C GLY A 358 6.53 18.48 -3.77
N ASP A 359 6.73 18.36 -5.08
CA ASP A 359 6.00 19.10 -6.14
C ASP A 359 5.05 18.14 -6.91
N PRO A 360 4.04 17.56 -6.24
CA PRO A 360 3.13 16.59 -6.84
C PRO A 360 2.11 17.26 -7.77
N LEU A 361 1.41 16.42 -8.55
CA LEU A 361 0.21 16.86 -9.24
C LEU A 361 -0.84 17.33 -8.23
N THR A 362 -1.56 18.38 -8.57
CA THR A 362 -2.63 18.97 -7.74
C THR A 362 -4.01 18.52 -8.22
N GLY A 363 -4.97 18.50 -7.27
CA GLY A 363 -6.35 18.12 -7.55
C GLY A 363 -6.74 16.79 -6.91
N THR A 364 -7.74 16.10 -7.48
CA THR A 364 -8.15 14.76 -7.05
C THR A 364 -7.49 13.71 -7.93
N CYS A 365 -7.11 12.58 -7.34
CA CYS A 365 -6.67 11.41 -8.08
C CYS A 365 -7.73 11.01 -9.11
N GLY A 366 -7.31 11.01 -10.36
CA GLY A 366 -8.22 10.79 -11.49
C GLY A 366 -9.13 11.99 -11.79
N ASN A 367 -9.82 11.94 -12.90
CA ASN A 367 -10.90 12.86 -13.20
C ASN A 367 -12.18 12.52 -12.42
N PHE A 368 -12.03 12.25 -11.13
CA PHE A 368 -13.13 11.89 -10.26
C PHE A 368 -13.80 13.14 -9.74
N ALA A 369 -14.68 13.69 -10.55
CA ALA A 369 -15.68 14.59 -10.01
C ALA A 369 -16.58 13.79 -9.04
N GLY A 370 -16.90 14.36 -7.89
CA GLY A 370 -17.88 13.76 -7.00
C GLY A 370 -19.21 13.50 -7.72
N PRO A 371 -20.02 12.56 -7.24
CA PRO A 371 -21.29 12.23 -7.86
C PRO A 371 -22.14 13.46 -8.11
N LYS A 372 -22.86 13.53 -9.25
CA LYS A 372 -23.96 14.47 -9.38
C LYS A 372 -25.07 13.98 -8.49
N LEU A 373 -25.40 14.79 -7.48
CA LEU A 373 -26.34 14.44 -6.43
C LEU A 373 -27.54 15.37 -6.48
N HIS A 374 -28.72 14.76 -6.44
CA HIS A 374 -30.00 15.48 -6.36
C HIS A 374 -30.81 14.91 -5.20
N LEU A 375 -31.26 15.79 -4.33
CA LEU A 375 -32.34 15.51 -3.40
C LEU A 375 -33.65 15.90 -4.11
N ASN A 376 -34.42 14.89 -4.53
CA ASN A 376 -35.64 15.11 -5.32
C ASN A 376 -36.81 15.52 -4.43
N ASP A 377 -36.85 14.94 -3.23
CA ASP A 377 -37.74 15.27 -2.13
C ASP A 377 -36.98 15.17 -0.80
N PRO A 378 -37.23 16.08 0.16
CA PRO A 378 -38.09 17.24 0.10
C PRO A 378 -37.47 18.39 -0.70
N VAL A 379 -38.28 19.38 -1.04
CA VAL A 379 -37.82 20.64 -1.63
C VAL A 379 -37.47 21.66 -0.55
N ASN A 380 -36.60 22.61 -0.90
CA ASN A 380 -36.22 23.65 0.07
C ASN A 380 -37.42 24.53 0.49
N GLY A 381 -37.61 24.70 1.79
CA GLY A 381 -38.72 25.42 2.36
C GLY A 381 -40.01 24.63 2.50
N GLU A 382 -40.01 23.33 2.25
CA GLU A 382 -41.19 22.46 2.38
C GLU A 382 -41.68 22.43 3.84
N HIS A 383 -42.97 22.59 4.03
CA HIS A 383 -43.65 22.45 5.31
C HIS A 383 -44.28 21.08 5.42
N TYR A 384 -44.04 20.37 6.53
CA TYR A 384 -44.65 19.07 6.78
C TYR A 384 -45.09 18.91 8.23
N SER A 385 -46.07 18.03 8.45
CA SER A 385 -46.67 17.77 9.77
C SER A 385 -46.82 16.28 10.08
N GLY A 386 -46.02 15.43 9.46
CA GLY A 386 -46.14 13.98 9.57
C GLY A 386 -44.90 13.25 9.07
N ARG A 387 -45.13 12.23 8.26
CA ARG A 387 -44.01 11.60 7.51
C ARG A 387 -43.43 12.58 6.52
N LEU A 388 -42.14 12.48 6.29
CA LEU A 388 -41.47 13.23 5.24
C LEU A 388 -41.02 12.25 4.15
N MET A 389 -41.36 12.56 2.91
CA MET A 389 -40.84 11.83 1.78
C MET A 389 -39.37 12.24 1.59
N LEU A 390 -38.48 11.27 1.51
CA LEU A 390 -37.08 11.48 1.14
C LEU A 390 -36.82 10.72 -0.14
N SER A 391 -36.42 11.44 -1.17
CA SER A 391 -36.09 10.84 -2.48
C SER A 391 -34.80 11.45 -3.00
N VAL A 392 -33.86 10.61 -3.36
CA VAL A 392 -32.51 11.01 -3.74
C VAL A 392 -32.01 10.24 -4.96
N THR A 393 -31.25 10.93 -5.78
CA THR A 393 -30.57 10.36 -6.93
C THR A 393 -29.12 10.82 -6.99
N ALA A 394 -28.20 9.89 -7.11
CA ALA A 394 -26.81 10.14 -7.42
C ALA A 394 -26.45 9.52 -8.77
N THR A 395 -25.70 10.24 -9.59
CA THR A 395 -25.15 9.72 -10.85
C THR A 395 -23.67 9.94 -10.92
N VAL A 396 -22.95 9.00 -11.54
CA VAL A 396 -21.51 9.19 -11.82
C VAL A 396 -21.31 10.47 -12.64
N ASN A 397 -20.30 11.23 -12.29
CA ASN A 397 -19.98 12.51 -12.95
C ASN A 397 -18.70 12.43 -13.78
N GLY A 398 -17.96 11.33 -13.68
CA GLY A 398 -16.73 11.06 -14.38
C GLY A 398 -16.94 10.21 -15.64
N LYS A 399 -15.94 10.23 -16.52
CA LYS A 399 -15.86 9.33 -17.68
C LYS A 399 -14.88 8.17 -17.39
N ALA A 400 -14.41 8.04 -16.15
CA ALA A 400 -13.49 6.99 -15.78
C ALA A 400 -14.17 5.62 -15.91
N PRO A 401 -13.58 4.65 -16.58
CA PRO A 401 -14.07 3.30 -16.58
C PRO A 401 -14.19 2.80 -15.11
N GLY A 402 -15.35 2.29 -14.73
CA GLY A 402 -15.56 1.76 -13.37
C GLY A 402 -16.04 2.77 -12.33
N ASP A 403 -16.16 4.08 -12.62
CA ASP A 403 -16.76 5.02 -11.68
C ASP A 403 -18.19 4.58 -11.32
N LYS A 404 -18.44 4.40 -10.02
CA LYS A 404 -19.70 3.91 -9.48
C LYS A 404 -20.07 4.70 -8.22
N ILE A 405 -21.37 4.80 -7.97
CA ILE A 405 -21.85 5.32 -6.68
C ILE A 405 -21.79 4.18 -5.67
N SER A 406 -21.01 4.34 -4.61
CA SER A 406 -20.89 3.34 -3.55
C SER A 406 -22.05 3.41 -2.58
N GLN A 407 -22.42 4.63 -2.16
CA GLN A 407 -23.40 4.85 -1.10
C GLN A 407 -24.04 6.23 -1.22
N ILE A 408 -25.28 6.33 -0.76
CA ILE A 408 -25.93 7.61 -0.44
C ILE A 408 -26.38 7.54 1.01
N THR A 409 -25.97 8.51 1.81
CA THR A 409 -26.41 8.69 3.20
C THR A 409 -27.38 9.86 3.27
N LEU A 410 -28.55 9.65 3.84
CA LEU A 410 -29.48 10.72 4.21
C LEU A 410 -29.27 11.11 5.67
N GLN A 411 -29.33 12.41 5.94
CA GLN A 411 -29.06 12.98 7.26
C GLN A 411 -30.13 14.03 7.60
N ASP A 412 -30.43 14.16 8.90
CA ASP A 412 -31.19 15.26 9.51
C ASP A 412 -30.28 15.98 10.50
N ASP A 413 -30.07 17.27 10.32
CA ASP A 413 -29.16 18.09 11.12
C ASP A 413 -27.78 17.43 11.36
N GLY A 414 -27.25 16.77 10.31
CA GLY A 414 -25.97 16.07 10.32
C GLY A 414 -26.01 14.65 10.92
N LYS A 415 -27.15 14.20 11.46
CA LYS A 415 -27.30 12.82 11.97
C LYS A 415 -27.81 11.89 10.88
N SER A 416 -27.19 10.72 10.72
CA SER A 416 -27.59 9.74 9.72
C SER A 416 -29.02 9.21 10.01
N ILE A 417 -29.87 9.27 8.98
CA ILE A 417 -31.21 8.71 8.98
C ILE A 417 -31.19 7.32 8.35
N LEU A 418 -30.55 7.21 7.17
CA LEU A 418 -30.58 6.02 6.34
C LEU A 418 -29.43 6.03 5.35
N ASN A 419 -28.90 4.83 5.05
CA ASN A 419 -27.96 4.60 4.00
C ASN A 419 -28.58 3.78 2.88
N PHE A 420 -28.44 4.24 1.64
CA PHE A 420 -28.71 3.45 0.45
C PHE A 420 -27.38 2.94 -0.09
N ASN A 421 -27.23 1.64 -0.16
CA ASN A 421 -26.13 0.98 -0.86
C ASN A 421 -26.64 0.34 -2.15
N ARG A 422 -25.75 -0.27 -2.93
CA ARG A 422 -26.09 -0.88 -4.22
C ARG A 422 -26.96 -2.14 -4.10
N ILE A 423 -27.05 -2.73 -2.93
CA ILE A 423 -27.86 -3.91 -2.64
C ILE A 423 -29.32 -3.51 -2.36
N ASP A 424 -29.52 -2.42 -1.60
CA ASP A 424 -30.81 -2.01 -1.07
C ASP A 424 -31.50 -0.93 -1.93
N ALA A 425 -30.82 -0.40 -2.95
CA ALA A 425 -31.31 0.67 -3.79
C ALA A 425 -31.23 0.31 -5.29
N HIS A 426 -32.04 0.98 -6.07
CA HIS A 426 -32.01 0.78 -7.51
C HIS A 426 -30.74 1.37 -8.13
N TYR A 427 -29.83 0.52 -8.57
CA TYR A 427 -28.62 0.90 -9.29
C TYR A 427 -28.69 0.45 -10.76
N ALA A 428 -28.67 1.39 -11.69
CA ALA A 428 -28.62 1.11 -13.12
C ALA A 428 -27.89 2.23 -13.86
N ASN A 429 -27.11 1.86 -14.86
CA ASN A 429 -26.45 2.80 -15.79
C ASN A 429 -25.65 3.92 -15.07
N GLY A 430 -24.91 3.59 -14.01
CA GLY A 430 -24.13 4.57 -13.25
C GLY A 430 -24.98 5.48 -12.34
N ARG A 431 -26.24 5.14 -12.11
CA ARG A 431 -27.17 5.87 -11.26
C ARG A 431 -27.63 5.02 -10.09
N LEU A 432 -27.51 5.56 -8.88
CA LEU A 432 -28.08 5.01 -7.66
C LEU A 432 -29.22 5.94 -7.21
N SER A 433 -30.40 5.36 -6.96
CA SER A 433 -31.55 6.11 -6.45
C SER A 433 -32.22 5.39 -5.32
N GLY A 434 -32.68 6.13 -4.33
CA GLY A 434 -33.42 5.60 -3.20
C GLY A 434 -34.58 6.53 -2.82
N GLN A 435 -35.61 5.94 -2.22
CA GLN A 435 -36.79 6.67 -1.77
C GLN A 435 -37.35 6.03 -0.50
N ILE A 436 -37.75 6.85 0.47
CA ILE A 436 -38.36 6.39 1.71
C ILE A 436 -39.37 7.40 2.25
N ASN A 437 -40.47 6.93 2.80
CA ASN A 437 -41.35 7.68 3.68
C ASN A 437 -40.80 7.64 5.11
N TRP A 438 -40.07 8.67 5.50
CA TRP A 438 -39.38 8.68 6.78
C TRP A 438 -40.35 8.97 7.95
N GLU A 439 -40.64 7.94 8.74
CA GLU A 439 -41.50 8.00 9.91
C GLU A 439 -40.91 8.85 11.05
N GLY A 440 -39.58 8.81 11.22
CA GLY A 440 -38.88 9.56 12.27
C GLY A 440 -39.10 11.07 12.21
N ALA A 441 -39.48 11.59 11.05
CA ALA A 441 -39.81 12.99 10.85
C ALA A 441 -40.94 13.49 11.76
N ARG A 442 -41.83 12.60 12.20
CA ARG A 442 -42.95 12.94 13.11
C ARG A 442 -42.52 13.33 14.51
N SER A 443 -41.35 12.86 14.93
CA SER A 443 -40.82 13.06 16.29
C SER A 443 -39.81 14.21 16.37
N LEU A 444 -39.59 14.93 15.28
CA LEU A 444 -38.73 16.10 15.27
C LEU A 444 -39.40 17.28 16.01
N ALA A 445 -38.60 18.16 16.57
CA ALA A 445 -39.10 19.36 17.15
C ALA A 445 -39.77 20.27 16.07
N PRO A 446 -40.82 21.01 16.38
CA PRO A 446 -41.33 22.02 15.44
C PRO A 446 -40.26 23.06 15.11
N GLY A 447 -40.14 23.40 13.83
CA GLY A 447 -39.17 24.38 13.35
C GLY A 447 -38.39 23.90 12.12
N PRO A 448 -37.34 24.64 11.76
CA PRO A 448 -36.50 24.30 10.61
C PRO A 448 -35.56 23.12 10.92
N HIS A 449 -35.42 22.21 9.95
CA HIS A 449 -34.47 21.08 9.94
C HIS A 449 -33.71 21.08 8.63
N VAL A 450 -32.44 20.66 8.67
CA VAL A 450 -31.61 20.53 7.47
C VAL A 450 -31.55 19.08 7.06
N ILE A 451 -32.21 18.72 5.97
CA ILE A 451 -32.14 17.41 5.35
C ILE A 451 -30.99 17.46 4.35
N SER A 452 -30.02 16.57 4.53
CA SER A 452 -28.86 16.45 3.65
C SER A 452 -28.79 15.06 3.02
N ALA A 453 -28.32 15.01 1.78
CA ALA A 453 -27.88 13.78 1.15
C ALA A 453 -26.38 13.88 0.87
N VAL A 454 -25.65 12.83 1.22
CA VAL A 454 -24.21 12.68 0.96
C VAL A 454 -24.03 11.44 0.09
N ALA A 455 -23.59 11.63 -1.16
CA ALA A 455 -23.23 10.52 -2.02
C ALA A 455 -21.71 10.36 -2.07
N ILE A 456 -21.26 9.12 -2.05
CA ILE A 456 -19.84 8.74 -2.13
C ILE A 456 -19.71 7.84 -3.35
N ASN A 457 -18.75 8.13 -4.22
CA ASN A 457 -18.37 7.20 -5.29
C ASN A 457 -17.34 6.17 -4.78
N ALA A 458 -17.02 5.20 -5.61
CA ALA A 458 -16.05 4.16 -5.28
C ALA A 458 -14.63 4.69 -5.00
N ASN A 459 -14.34 5.93 -5.38
CA ASN A 459 -13.07 6.62 -5.12
C ASN A 459 -13.07 7.43 -3.82
N GLY A 460 -14.11 7.29 -2.99
CA GLY A 460 -14.25 8.05 -1.76
C GLY A 460 -14.59 9.53 -1.96
N VAL A 461 -14.76 10.01 -3.21
CA VAL A 461 -15.12 11.41 -3.48
C VAL A 461 -16.58 11.63 -3.12
N LYS A 462 -16.82 12.65 -2.28
CA LYS A 462 -18.12 12.97 -1.73
C LYS A 462 -18.76 14.15 -2.44
N SER A 463 -20.08 14.10 -2.60
CA SER A 463 -20.92 15.25 -2.93
C SER A 463 -22.02 15.35 -1.90
N THR A 464 -22.35 16.58 -1.52
CA THR A 464 -23.42 16.85 -0.56
C THR A 464 -24.41 17.84 -1.16
N VAL A 465 -25.68 17.58 -0.93
CA VAL A 465 -26.78 18.52 -1.21
C VAL A 465 -27.65 18.61 0.03
N SER A 466 -28.13 19.80 0.34
CA SER A 466 -28.97 20.04 1.52
C SER A 466 -30.14 20.93 1.17
N VAL A 467 -31.26 20.70 1.84
CA VAL A 467 -32.45 21.56 1.83
C VAL A 467 -32.89 21.79 3.25
N THR A 468 -33.51 22.93 3.50
CA THR A 468 -34.18 23.23 4.79
C THR A 468 -35.66 22.92 4.65
N VAL A 469 -36.20 22.12 5.57
CA VAL A 469 -37.64 21.84 5.70
C VAL A 469 -38.18 22.38 7.02
N ILE A 470 -39.48 22.59 7.12
CA ILE A 470 -40.09 23.16 8.31
C ILE A 470 -41.12 22.19 8.87
N HIS A 471 -40.84 21.63 10.05
CA HIS A 471 -41.80 20.80 10.76
C HIS A 471 -42.87 21.70 11.43
N VAL A 472 -44.11 21.49 11.06
CA VAL A 472 -45.26 22.19 11.62
C VAL A 472 -45.97 21.30 12.62
N ALA A 473 -46.08 21.71 13.85
CA ALA A 473 -46.84 20.98 14.85
C ALA A 473 -48.31 20.79 14.40
N LYS A 474 -48.83 19.55 14.55
CA LYS A 474 -50.27 19.37 14.34
C LYS A 474 -51.06 20.20 15.35
N PRO A 475 -52.10 20.94 14.92
CA PRO A 475 -53.00 21.56 15.87
C PRO A 475 -53.62 20.44 16.75
N HIS A 476 -53.54 20.66 18.08
CA HIS A 476 -54.29 19.84 19.00
C HIS A 476 -55.78 20.08 18.77
N HIS A 477 -56.49 19.12 18.25
CA HIS A 477 -57.96 19.09 18.22
C HIS A 477 -58.48 18.41 19.47
#